data_bc22118f20554ce2222aa31bf1134846
#
_entry.id   bc22118f20554ce2222aa31bf1134846
#
_cell.length_a   1.000
_cell.length_b   1.000
_cell.length_c   1.000
_cell.angle_alpha   90.00
_cell.angle_beta   90.00
_cell.angle_gamma   90.00
#
_symmetry.space_group_name_H-M   'P 1'
#
loop_
_entity.id
_entity.type
_entity.pdbx_description
1 polymer ?
#
loop_
_entity_poly.entity_id
_entity_poly.type
_entity_poly.pdbx_seq_one_letter_code
_entity_poly.pdbx_strand_id
1 'polypeptide(L)'
;MKTVKAIARTLMFVVVVLFCVTTVHYYKIQANASLPTKPDFEHTNNQQFINNVNQCVEYIYFYEKTVNKVDKDLLLAQAALESGWGNSRFARVGKNLFGIRTYNLQEPHMLPSN
;
A
#
# COMPACT_ATOMS: atom_id res chain seq x y z
N MET A 1 44.88 -6.78 -37.75
CA MET A 1 44.43 -7.78 -36.75
C MET A 1 44.33 -7.23 -35.31
N LYS A 2 45.26 -6.44 -34.81
CA LYS A 2 45.21 -5.88 -33.44
C LYS A 2 44.06 -4.89 -33.21
N THR A 3 43.79 -4.03 -34.18
CA THR A 3 42.70 -3.04 -34.14
C THR A 3 41.30 -3.67 -34.09
N VAL A 4 41.06 -4.72 -34.85
CA VAL A 4 39.77 -5.44 -34.89
C VAL A 4 39.48 -6.12 -33.54
N LYS A 5 40.53 -6.70 -32.91
CA LYS A 5 40.39 -7.30 -31.59
C LYS A 5 40.12 -6.25 -30.50
N ALA A 6 40.68 -5.05 -30.62
CA ALA A 6 40.42 -3.95 -29.70
C ALA A 6 38.97 -3.45 -29.82
N ILE A 7 38.46 -3.25 -31.03
CA ILE A 7 37.08 -2.84 -31.31
C ILE A 7 36.11 -3.90 -30.77
N ALA A 8 36.37 -5.19 -31.02
CA ALA A 8 35.50 -6.25 -30.51
C ALA A 8 35.44 -6.29 -28.97
N ARG A 9 36.55 -6.02 -28.27
CA ARG A 9 36.60 -5.94 -26.80
C ARG A 9 35.79 -4.75 -26.28
N THR A 10 35.93 -3.58 -26.90
CA THR A 10 35.15 -2.39 -26.48
C THR A 10 33.68 -2.59 -26.71
N LEU A 11 33.27 -3.15 -27.85
CA LEU A 11 31.88 -3.49 -28.14
C LEU A 11 31.30 -4.48 -27.11
N MET A 12 32.04 -5.53 -26.78
CA MET A 12 31.61 -6.50 -25.79
C MET A 12 31.46 -5.87 -24.41
N PHE A 13 32.37 -4.97 -24.02
CA PHE A 13 32.27 -4.26 -22.74
C PHE A 13 31.04 -3.36 -22.69
N VAL A 14 30.74 -2.62 -23.76
CA VAL A 14 29.54 -1.77 -23.85
C VAL A 14 28.26 -2.60 -23.72
N VAL A 15 28.18 -3.75 -24.40
CA VAL A 15 27.03 -4.65 -24.32
C VAL A 15 26.82 -5.17 -22.89
N VAL A 16 27.91 -5.58 -22.21
CA VAL A 16 27.82 -6.04 -20.81
C VAL A 16 27.36 -4.94 -19.88
N VAL A 17 27.89 -3.72 -20.03
CA VAL A 17 27.45 -2.58 -19.22
C VAL A 17 25.97 -2.26 -19.43
N LEU A 18 25.52 -2.22 -20.69
CA LEU A 18 24.11 -1.99 -21.01
C LEU A 18 23.21 -3.08 -20.40
N PHE A 19 23.63 -4.34 -20.50
CA PHE A 19 22.87 -5.45 -19.89
C PHE A 19 22.82 -5.32 -18.38
N CYS A 20 23.92 -4.98 -17.70
CA CYS A 20 23.91 -4.74 -16.25
C CYS A 20 23.00 -3.57 -15.84
N VAL A 21 23.03 -2.47 -16.60
CA VAL A 21 22.18 -1.30 -16.30
C VAL A 21 20.69 -1.66 -16.47
N THR A 22 20.34 -2.36 -17.56
CA THR A 22 18.96 -2.77 -17.79
C THR A 22 18.44 -3.76 -16.76
N THR A 23 19.25 -4.71 -16.35
CA THR A 23 18.88 -5.65 -15.28
C THR A 23 18.66 -4.96 -13.94
N VAL A 24 19.57 -4.08 -13.52
CA VAL A 24 19.42 -3.29 -12.28
C VAL A 24 18.15 -2.43 -12.35
N HIS A 25 17.88 -1.82 -13.49
CA HIS A 25 16.66 -1.01 -13.67
C HIS A 25 15.39 -1.85 -13.59
N TYR A 26 15.39 -3.02 -14.23
CA TYR A 26 14.29 -3.98 -14.15
C TYR A 26 14.03 -4.43 -12.71
N TYR A 27 15.06 -4.81 -11.94
CA TYR A 27 14.90 -5.20 -10.54
C TYR A 27 14.38 -4.06 -9.66
N LYS A 28 14.81 -2.81 -9.89
CA LYS A 28 14.26 -1.64 -9.17
C LYS A 28 12.78 -1.42 -9.45
N ILE A 29 12.34 -1.58 -10.70
CA ILE A 29 10.92 -1.45 -11.07
C ILE A 29 10.10 -2.54 -10.40
N GLN A 30 10.56 -3.79 -10.41
CA GLN A 30 9.90 -4.91 -9.75
C GLN A 30 9.81 -4.71 -8.22
N ALA A 31 10.88 -4.27 -7.59
CA ALA A 31 10.90 -4.00 -6.16
C ALA A 31 9.91 -2.89 -5.76
N ASN A 32 9.83 -1.82 -6.55
CA ASN A 32 8.87 -0.74 -6.31
C ASN A 32 7.42 -1.17 -6.56
N ALA A 33 7.17 -2.06 -7.54
CA ALA A 33 5.84 -2.59 -7.82
C ALA A 33 5.31 -3.51 -6.71
N SER A 34 6.18 -4.06 -5.87
CA SER A 34 5.81 -4.92 -4.74
C SER A 34 5.55 -4.19 -3.43
N LEU A 35 5.80 -2.87 -3.39
CA LEU A 35 5.53 -2.07 -2.19
C LEU A 35 4.02 -1.83 -2.03
N PRO A 36 3.48 -2.04 -0.80
CA PRO A 36 2.09 -1.74 -0.54
C PRO A 36 1.79 -0.26 -0.78
N THR A 37 0.80 0.01 -1.61
CA THR A 37 0.33 1.39 -1.87
C THR A 37 -0.72 1.77 -0.84
N LYS A 38 -0.77 3.07 -0.49
CA LYS A 38 -1.82 3.59 0.38
C LYS A 38 -3.18 3.34 -0.29
N PRO A 39 -4.10 2.63 0.38
CA PRO A 39 -5.40 2.30 -0.20
C PRO A 39 -6.28 3.54 -0.34
N ASP A 40 -7.10 3.55 -1.37
CA ASP A 40 -8.25 4.44 -1.46
C ASP A 40 -9.46 3.78 -0.77
N PHE A 41 -10.18 4.53 0.06
CA PHE A 41 -11.33 4.01 0.80
C PHE A 41 -12.66 4.10 0.05
N GLU A 42 -12.65 4.58 -1.19
CA GLU A 42 -13.86 4.53 -2.00
C GLU A 42 -14.16 3.09 -2.44
N HIS A 43 -15.37 2.66 -2.19
CA HIS A 43 -15.85 1.33 -2.56
C HIS A 43 -17.31 1.39 -2.99
N THR A 44 -17.69 0.52 -3.91
CA THR A 44 -19.06 0.41 -4.42
C THR A 44 -19.76 -0.88 -3.99
N ASN A 45 -18.99 -1.84 -3.49
CA ASN A 45 -19.49 -3.14 -3.03
C ASN A 45 -18.63 -3.71 -1.89
N ASN A 46 -19.15 -4.73 -1.21
CA ASN A 46 -18.48 -5.35 -0.07
C ASN A 46 -17.12 -5.98 -0.44
N GLN A 47 -16.96 -6.48 -1.66
CA GLN A 47 -15.69 -7.06 -2.08
C GLN A 47 -14.59 -5.99 -2.20
N GLN A 48 -14.92 -4.81 -2.72
CA GLN A 48 -13.98 -3.68 -2.75
C GLN A 48 -13.67 -3.18 -1.33
N PHE A 49 -14.67 -3.13 -0.45
CA PHE A 49 -14.43 -2.82 0.96
C PHE A 49 -13.42 -3.79 1.60
N ILE A 50 -13.61 -5.11 1.41
CA ILE A 50 -12.68 -6.15 1.90
C ILE A 50 -11.27 -5.90 1.38
N ASN A 51 -11.13 -5.68 0.07
CA ASN A 51 -9.85 -5.44 -0.56
C ASN A 51 -9.17 -4.18 -0.01
N ASN A 52 -9.91 -3.10 0.16
CA ASN A 52 -9.38 -1.83 0.68
C ASN A 52 -8.92 -1.96 2.14
N VAL A 53 -9.70 -2.64 2.99
CA VAL A 53 -9.31 -2.89 4.38
C VAL A 53 -8.04 -3.76 4.44
N ASN A 54 -7.98 -4.83 3.63
CA ASN A 54 -6.79 -5.69 3.57
C ASN A 54 -5.55 -4.92 3.10
N GLN A 55 -5.67 -4.09 2.07
CA GLN A 55 -4.57 -3.23 1.61
C GLN A 55 -4.12 -2.24 2.70
N CYS A 56 -5.06 -1.68 3.45
CA CYS A 56 -4.75 -0.80 4.57
C CYS A 56 -3.96 -1.51 5.66
N VAL A 57 -4.38 -2.71 6.03
CA VAL A 57 -3.69 -3.54 7.04
C VAL A 57 -2.28 -3.90 6.55
N GLU A 58 -2.14 -4.30 5.30
CA GLU A 58 -0.83 -4.63 4.72
C GLU A 58 0.09 -3.40 4.66
N TYR A 59 -0.46 -2.25 4.27
CA TYR A 59 0.27 -0.98 4.28
C TYR A 59 0.78 -0.63 5.68
N ILE A 60 -0.10 -0.67 6.69
CA ILE A 60 0.26 -0.35 8.07
C ILE A 60 1.31 -1.35 8.59
N TYR A 61 1.12 -2.66 8.40
CA TYR A 61 2.06 -3.67 8.87
C TYR A 61 3.41 -3.65 8.17
N PHE A 62 3.47 -3.10 6.96
CA PHE A 62 4.71 -2.94 6.23
C PHE A 62 5.51 -1.72 6.72
N TYR A 63 4.85 -0.58 6.93
CA TYR A 63 5.50 0.67 7.27
C TYR A 63 5.63 0.90 8.78
N GLU A 64 4.66 0.45 9.58
CA GLU A 64 4.63 0.62 11.03
C GLU A 64 5.08 -0.65 11.74
N LYS A 65 6.38 -0.81 11.92
CA LYS A 65 6.98 -2.03 12.51
C LYS A 65 6.70 -2.20 14.00
N THR A 66 6.28 -1.14 14.68
CA THR A 66 5.98 -1.12 16.12
C THR A 66 4.57 -1.57 16.47
N VAL A 67 3.70 -1.72 15.46
CA VAL A 67 2.30 -2.12 15.66
C VAL A 67 2.22 -3.62 15.95
N ASN A 68 1.50 -3.99 17.01
CA ASN A 68 1.15 -5.37 17.28
C ASN A 68 0.24 -5.90 16.17
N LYS A 69 0.64 -7.01 15.55
CA LYS A 69 -0.16 -7.63 14.49
C LYS A 69 -1.36 -8.33 15.10
N VAL A 70 -2.53 -7.92 14.68
CA VAL A 70 -3.82 -8.54 15.01
C VAL A 70 -4.21 -9.47 13.85
N ASP A 71 -5.04 -10.46 14.14
CA ASP A 71 -5.61 -11.32 13.12
C ASP A 71 -6.40 -10.49 12.10
N LYS A 72 -6.09 -10.70 10.81
CA LYS A 72 -6.65 -9.89 9.72
C LYS A 72 -8.15 -10.13 9.55
N ASP A 73 -8.61 -11.36 9.74
CA ASP A 73 -10.02 -11.71 9.57
C ASP A 73 -10.86 -11.10 10.70
N LEU A 74 -10.33 -11.09 11.91
CA LEU A 74 -10.95 -10.41 13.04
C LEU A 74 -11.06 -8.91 12.80
N LEU A 75 -9.97 -8.29 12.34
CA LEU A 75 -9.94 -6.86 12.01
C LEU A 75 -10.95 -6.50 10.92
N LEU A 76 -11.02 -7.33 9.88
CA LEU A 76 -11.96 -7.16 8.78
C LEU A 76 -13.41 -7.30 9.25
N ALA A 77 -13.69 -8.32 10.06
CA ALA A 77 -15.03 -8.53 10.62
C ALA A 77 -15.48 -7.34 11.49
N GLN A 78 -14.61 -6.84 12.35
CA GLN A 78 -14.89 -5.65 13.16
C GLN A 78 -15.11 -4.42 12.28
N ALA A 79 -14.24 -4.17 11.30
CA ALA A 79 -14.40 -3.05 10.39
C ALA A 79 -15.74 -3.11 9.64
N ALA A 80 -16.16 -4.29 9.17
CA ALA A 80 -17.42 -4.47 8.48
C ALA A 80 -18.63 -4.21 9.39
N LEU A 81 -18.63 -4.75 10.61
CA LEU A 81 -19.70 -4.59 11.57
C LEU A 81 -19.83 -3.15 12.08
N GLU A 82 -18.74 -2.57 12.54
CA GLU A 82 -18.70 -1.23 13.14
C GLU A 82 -19.02 -0.12 12.13
N SER A 83 -18.58 -0.28 10.90
CA SER A 83 -18.79 0.73 9.85
C SER A 83 -20.00 0.49 8.96
N GLY A 84 -20.73 -0.63 9.13
CA GLY A 84 -21.77 -1.06 8.20
C GLY A 84 -21.21 -1.24 6.79
N TRP A 85 -20.13 -2.03 6.66
CA TRP A 85 -19.40 -2.24 5.41
C TRP A 85 -18.87 -0.92 4.81
N GLY A 86 -18.41 -0.01 5.66
CA GLY A 86 -17.92 1.30 5.25
C GLY A 86 -18.98 2.31 4.83
N ASN A 87 -20.27 1.96 4.94
CA ASN A 87 -21.37 2.82 4.47
C ASN A 87 -21.85 3.83 5.52
N SER A 88 -21.45 3.68 6.79
CA SER A 88 -21.83 4.63 7.83
C SER A 88 -21.26 6.03 7.53
N ARG A 89 -21.95 7.07 8.01
CA ARG A 89 -21.49 8.46 7.88
C ARG A 89 -20.09 8.66 8.48
N PHE A 90 -19.81 8.02 9.62
CA PHE A 90 -18.51 8.11 10.27
C PHE A 90 -17.40 7.44 9.46
N ALA A 91 -17.70 6.32 8.79
CA ALA A 91 -16.75 5.67 7.90
C ALA A 91 -16.48 6.49 6.64
N ARG A 92 -17.53 6.97 5.97
CA ARG A 92 -17.42 7.67 4.68
C ARG A 92 -16.78 9.06 4.81
N VAL A 93 -17.24 9.85 5.76
CA VAL A 93 -16.83 11.25 5.93
C VAL A 93 -15.66 11.35 6.93
N GLY A 94 -15.78 10.66 8.07
CA GLY A 94 -14.79 10.70 9.14
C GLY A 94 -13.63 9.71 8.98
N LYS A 95 -13.68 8.83 7.97
CA LYS A 95 -12.70 7.74 7.76
C LYS A 95 -12.51 6.86 8.99
N ASN A 96 -13.55 6.76 9.80
CA ASN A 96 -13.56 6.02 11.07
C ASN A 96 -14.32 4.71 10.92
N LEU A 97 -13.58 3.62 10.68
CA LEU A 97 -14.13 2.28 10.49
C LEU A 97 -14.47 1.56 11.81
N PHE A 98 -13.85 1.95 12.92
CA PHE A 98 -13.90 1.24 14.19
C PHE A 98 -14.62 2.01 15.31
N GLY A 99 -15.36 3.05 14.97
CA GLY A 99 -16.10 3.84 15.95
C GLY A 99 -15.20 4.52 17.00
N ILE A 100 -13.94 4.76 16.69
CA ILE A 100 -13.00 5.40 17.61
C ILE A 100 -13.50 6.80 17.94
N ARG A 101 -13.56 7.11 19.24
CA ARG A 101 -14.00 8.41 19.76
C ARG A 101 -12.82 9.19 20.31
N THR A 102 -12.79 10.48 20.08
CA THR A 102 -11.91 11.40 20.80
C THR A 102 -12.67 12.10 21.91
N TYR A 103 -11.99 12.34 23.02
CA TYR A 103 -12.47 13.19 24.13
C TYR A 103 -11.75 14.55 24.14
N ASN A 104 -10.82 14.75 23.22
CA ASN A 104 -10.11 16.01 23.06
C ASN A 104 -10.81 16.85 21.98
N LEU A 105 -11.47 17.94 22.42
CA LEU A 105 -12.20 18.85 21.54
C LEU A 105 -11.29 19.65 20.60
N GLN A 106 -9.97 19.63 20.81
CA GLN A 106 -8.98 20.29 19.95
C GLN A 106 -8.64 19.43 18.71
N GLU A 107 -8.97 18.13 18.73
CA GLU A 107 -8.75 17.23 17.61
C GLU A 107 -9.91 17.31 16.60
N PRO A 108 -9.63 17.16 15.30
CA PRO A 108 -10.70 17.04 14.31
C PRO A 108 -11.63 15.88 14.66
N HIS A 109 -12.92 16.15 14.80
CA HIS A 109 -13.92 15.14 15.16
C HIS A 109 -15.24 15.40 14.47
N MET A 110 -16.09 14.38 14.40
CA MET A 110 -17.46 14.47 13.89
C MET A 110 -18.44 14.32 15.03
N LEU A 111 -19.46 15.18 15.04
CA LEU A 111 -20.56 15.06 15.96
C LEU A 111 -21.59 14.04 15.45
N PRO A 112 -22.32 13.33 16.35
CA PRO A 112 -23.48 12.54 15.98
C PRO A 112 -24.50 13.42 15.24
N SER A 113 -25.18 12.85 14.25
CA SER A 113 -26.36 13.51 13.67
C SER A 113 -27.54 13.36 14.63
N ASN A 114 -28.17 14.42 14.97
CA ASN A 114 -29.46 14.40 15.67
C ASN A 114 -30.52 13.84 14.73
#